data_a4f735064d0457cb3059bafb21e292b7
#
_entry.id   a4f735064d0457cb3059bafb21e292b7
#
_cell.length_a   1.000
_cell.length_b   1.000
_cell.length_c   1.000
_cell.angle_alpha   90.00
_cell.angle_beta   90.00
_cell.angle_gamma   90.00
#
_symmetry.space_group_name_H-M   'P 1'
#
loop_
_entity.id
_entity.type
_entity.pdbx_description
1 polymer ?
#
loop_
_entity_poly.entity_id
_entity_poly.type
_entity_poly.pdbx_seq_one_letter_code
_entity_poly.pdbx_strand_id
1 'polypeptide(L)'
;MKNGCIAVRDTGMYYVSFGKGKKSLIVLPGLSDGLATVKGKALLLAFPYRKFFKDYTVYMFSRKNRMPEGYTIREMANDQAEAMKALGIVKASVLGVSQGGMVSQYLAIDHPEMVERLVLAVTAPYANDVIKNAVGSWIEMAKKNDHKSLMVDTAEKMYSKSYLKKNGKLFSLIAKFTKPKSYERFFRNANAILGFDARYELDKIICPTYIIAGDDDNTVGNEAAHELNECIPNSKVFIYEGLGHGAFEEAGDFYGKVYDFCKT
;
A
#
# COMPACT_ATOMS: atom_id res chain seq x y z
N MET A 1 11.12 15.54 -10.26
CA MET A 1 9.87 15.26 -9.51
C MET A 1 8.70 15.78 -10.31
N LYS A 2 7.63 14.99 -10.44
CA LYS A 2 6.43 15.33 -11.23
C LYS A 2 5.18 14.99 -10.42
N ASN A 3 4.17 15.84 -10.51
CA ASN A 3 2.79 15.53 -10.14
C ASN A 3 2.00 15.38 -11.42
N GLY A 4 1.27 14.29 -11.60
CA GLY A 4 0.53 14.01 -12.83
C GLY A 4 -0.86 13.44 -12.56
N CYS A 5 -1.64 13.44 -13.61
CA CYS A 5 -2.92 12.74 -13.71
C CYS A 5 -2.97 12.07 -15.07
N ILE A 6 -3.32 10.81 -15.11
CA ILE A 6 -3.48 10.03 -16.35
C ILE A 6 -4.91 9.55 -16.47
N ALA A 7 -5.37 9.40 -17.71
CA ALA A 7 -6.65 8.78 -17.99
C ALA A 7 -6.54 7.27 -17.73
N VAL A 8 -7.48 6.73 -16.95
CA VAL A 8 -7.66 5.30 -16.73
C VAL A 8 -9.14 5.02 -16.94
N ARG A 9 -9.47 4.32 -18.03
CA ARG A 9 -10.85 4.09 -18.45
C ARG A 9 -11.63 5.42 -18.58
N ASP A 10 -12.67 5.61 -17.78
CA ASP A 10 -13.62 6.74 -17.80
C ASP A 10 -13.26 7.88 -16.83
N THR A 11 -12.10 7.80 -16.16
CA THR A 11 -11.72 8.78 -15.14
C THR A 11 -10.22 9.02 -15.11
N GLY A 12 -9.75 9.95 -14.25
CA GLY A 12 -8.34 10.20 -14.01
C GLY A 12 -7.79 9.40 -12.84
N MET A 13 -6.49 9.16 -12.85
CA MET A 13 -5.71 8.62 -11.75
C MET A 13 -4.54 9.55 -11.45
N TYR A 14 -4.44 10.04 -10.22
CA TYR A 14 -3.29 10.85 -9.80
C TYR A 14 -2.08 9.97 -9.55
N TYR A 15 -0.92 10.49 -9.93
CA TYR A 15 0.37 9.90 -9.61
C TYR A 15 1.41 10.97 -9.31
N VAL A 16 2.45 10.56 -8.62
CA VAL A 16 3.69 11.33 -8.48
C VAL A 16 4.85 10.49 -8.97
N SER A 17 5.89 11.16 -9.51
CA SER A 17 7.14 10.47 -9.86
C SER A 17 8.36 11.27 -9.47
N PHE A 18 9.42 10.55 -9.11
CA PHE A 18 10.71 11.10 -8.69
C PHE A 18 11.85 10.12 -8.97
N GLY A 19 13.09 10.63 -9.00
CA GLY A 19 14.24 9.88 -9.46
C GLY A 19 14.53 10.11 -10.95
N LYS A 20 15.64 9.54 -11.45
CA LYS A 20 16.11 9.69 -12.84
C LYS A 20 16.67 8.37 -13.42
N GLY A 21 16.54 7.28 -12.68
CA GLY A 21 17.02 5.97 -13.11
C GLY A 21 16.20 5.39 -14.25
N LYS A 22 16.80 4.44 -14.95
CA LYS A 22 16.17 3.79 -16.11
C LYS A 22 15.16 2.70 -15.71
N LYS A 23 15.35 2.07 -14.54
CA LYS A 23 14.41 1.08 -14.00
C LYS A 23 13.18 1.78 -13.41
N SER A 24 12.05 1.13 -13.41
CA SER A 24 10.82 1.64 -12.80
C SER A 24 10.53 0.94 -11.48
N LEU A 25 10.18 1.70 -10.45
CA LEU A 25 9.58 1.20 -9.21
C LEU A 25 8.17 1.75 -9.08
N ILE A 26 7.19 0.88 -9.04
CA ILE A 26 5.80 1.25 -8.75
C ILE A 26 5.55 1.10 -7.26
N VAL A 27 5.00 2.13 -6.64
CA VAL A 27 4.60 2.13 -5.23
C VAL A 27 3.09 2.25 -5.13
N LEU A 28 2.46 1.29 -4.48
CA LEU A 28 1.03 1.25 -4.25
C LEU A 28 0.75 1.47 -2.75
N PRO A 29 0.18 2.62 -2.36
CA PRO A 29 -0.08 2.95 -0.96
C PRO A 29 -1.22 2.12 -0.37
N GLY A 30 -1.32 2.13 0.96
CA GLY A 30 -2.39 1.50 1.72
C GLY A 30 -3.73 2.24 1.65
N LEU A 31 -4.60 1.94 2.61
CA LEU A 31 -5.95 2.51 2.74
C LEU A 31 -5.96 4.05 2.94
N SER A 32 -4.83 4.64 3.36
CA SER A 32 -4.66 6.09 3.48
C SER A 32 -4.94 6.86 2.18
N ASP A 33 -4.77 6.21 1.00
CA ASP A 33 -5.19 6.78 -0.30
C ASP A 33 -6.71 7.03 -0.38
N GLY A 34 -7.49 6.33 0.41
CA GLY A 34 -8.92 6.58 0.58
C GLY A 34 -9.26 7.90 1.28
N LEU A 35 -8.35 8.40 2.12
CA LEU A 35 -8.52 9.69 2.80
C LEU A 35 -7.87 10.83 2.01
N ALA A 36 -6.73 10.60 1.39
CA ALA A 36 -6.00 11.62 0.66
C ALA A 36 -5.09 11.03 -0.44
N THR A 37 -5.35 11.40 -1.69
CA THR A 37 -4.56 10.96 -2.84
C THR A 37 -3.14 11.54 -2.81
N VAL A 38 -2.26 11.03 -3.69
CA VAL A 38 -0.88 11.53 -3.87
C VAL A 38 -0.80 12.88 -4.60
N LYS A 39 -1.94 13.45 -5.03
CA LYS A 39 -2.00 14.71 -5.78
C LYS A 39 -1.23 15.83 -5.07
N GLY A 40 -0.26 16.43 -5.77
CA GLY A 40 0.51 17.56 -5.25
C GLY A 40 1.61 17.21 -4.24
N LYS A 41 1.80 15.93 -3.90
CA LYS A 41 2.65 15.50 -2.79
C LYS A 41 4.04 14.97 -3.23
N ALA A 42 4.46 15.18 -4.48
CA ALA A 42 5.70 14.60 -5.01
C ALA A 42 6.92 14.89 -4.12
N LEU A 43 7.09 16.13 -3.64
CA LEU A 43 8.23 16.52 -2.80
C LEU A 43 8.22 15.79 -1.45
N LEU A 44 7.06 15.73 -0.80
CA LEU A 44 6.88 15.07 0.50
C LEU A 44 7.13 13.56 0.40
N LEU A 45 6.52 12.92 -0.60
CA LEU A 45 6.57 11.47 -0.77
C LEU A 45 7.93 10.97 -1.31
N ALA A 46 8.75 11.84 -1.88
CA ALA A 46 10.04 11.46 -2.44
C ALA A 46 11.11 11.14 -1.38
N PHE A 47 11.00 11.71 -0.18
CA PHE A 47 12.06 11.66 0.82
C PHE A 47 12.50 10.25 1.24
N PRO A 48 11.62 9.29 1.53
CA PRO A 48 12.02 7.93 1.90
C PRO A 48 12.73 7.18 0.77
N TYR A 49 12.45 7.53 -0.49
CA TYR A 49 12.94 6.84 -1.68
C TYR A 49 14.24 7.40 -2.26
N ARG A 50 14.95 8.27 -1.56
CA ARG A 50 16.18 8.92 -2.07
C ARG A 50 17.27 7.94 -2.54
N LYS A 51 17.39 6.79 -1.87
CA LYS A 51 18.33 5.72 -2.25
C LYS A 51 18.08 5.20 -3.67
N PHE A 52 16.81 5.25 -4.14
CA PHE A 52 16.40 4.74 -5.46
C PHE A 52 16.71 5.70 -6.62
N PHE A 53 16.89 7.00 -6.37
CA PHE A 53 16.87 8.03 -7.43
C PHE A 53 17.88 7.88 -8.54
N LYS A 54 19.01 7.23 -8.27
CA LYS A 54 20.07 7.00 -9.26
C LYS A 54 19.67 5.92 -10.27
N ASP A 55 19.09 4.83 -9.78
CA ASP A 55 18.85 3.60 -10.56
C ASP A 55 17.39 3.49 -11.03
N TYR A 56 16.47 4.14 -10.31
CA TYR A 56 15.03 4.06 -10.54
C TYR A 56 14.38 5.41 -10.80
N THR A 57 13.35 5.39 -11.63
CA THR A 57 12.24 6.35 -11.57
C THR A 57 11.14 5.71 -10.75
N VAL A 58 10.82 6.29 -9.60
CA VAL A 58 9.77 5.82 -8.70
C VAL A 58 8.46 6.48 -9.08
N TYR A 59 7.43 5.68 -9.26
CA TYR A 59 6.05 6.14 -9.50
C TYR A 59 5.19 5.69 -8.33
N MET A 60 4.47 6.61 -7.71
CA MET A 60 3.46 6.28 -6.71
C MET A 60 2.08 6.64 -7.26
N PHE A 61 1.21 5.65 -7.41
CA PHE A 61 -0.14 5.82 -7.93
C PHE A 61 -1.17 5.83 -6.81
N SER A 62 -2.13 6.75 -6.91
CA SER A 62 -3.40 6.61 -6.19
C SER A 62 -4.29 5.55 -6.83
N ARG A 63 -5.43 5.25 -6.22
CA ARG A 63 -6.53 4.61 -6.93
C ARG A 63 -7.17 5.62 -7.88
N LYS A 64 -7.92 5.17 -8.88
CA LYS A 64 -8.62 6.07 -9.81
C LYS A 64 -9.57 7.02 -9.08
N ASN A 65 -9.86 8.17 -9.67
CA ASN A 65 -10.60 9.22 -8.98
C ASN A 65 -12.06 8.86 -8.74
N ARG A 66 -12.73 8.26 -9.72
CA ARG A 66 -14.12 7.82 -9.63
C ARG A 66 -14.17 6.29 -9.53
N MET A 67 -14.50 5.79 -8.36
CA MET A 67 -14.61 4.36 -8.08
C MET A 67 -16.10 3.98 -8.00
N PRO A 68 -16.56 2.98 -8.76
CA PRO A 68 -17.95 2.52 -8.69
C PRO A 68 -18.24 1.84 -7.35
N GLU A 69 -19.50 1.57 -7.10
CA GLU A 69 -19.92 0.67 -6.03
C GLU A 69 -19.48 -0.76 -6.35
N GLY A 70 -19.11 -1.52 -5.32
CA GLY A 70 -18.58 -2.87 -5.51
C GLY A 70 -17.18 -2.94 -6.12
N TYR A 71 -16.46 -1.82 -6.23
CA TYR A 71 -15.10 -1.77 -6.79
C TYR A 71 -14.14 -2.64 -5.98
N THR A 72 -13.57 -3.66 -6.62
CA THR A 72 -12.77 -4.71 -6.00
C THR A 72 -11.27 -4.42 -6.03
N ILE A 73 -10.49 -5.14 -5.20
CA ILE A 73 -9.02 -5.09 -5.22
C ILE A 73 -8.47 -5.53 -6.60
N ARG A 74 -9.10 -6.53 -7.25
CA ARG A 74 -8.66 -6.99 -8.58
C ARG A 74 -8.90 -5.93 -9.66
N GLU A 75 -10.01 -5.20 -9.60
CA GLU A 75 -10.24 -4.07 -10.51
C GLU A 75 -9.24 -2.93 -10.25
N MET A 76 -8.86 -2.69 -8.98
CA MET A 76 -7.78 -1.75 -8.67
C MET A 76 -6.46 -2.18 -9.32
N ALA A 77 -6.12 -3.48 -9.31
CA ALA A 77 -4.92 -3.99 -9.94
C ALA A 77 -4.94 -3.80 -11.47
N ASN A 78 -6.06 -4.09 -12.12
CA ASN A 78 -6.23 -3.84 -13.55
C ASN A 78 -6.08 -2.36 -13.90
N ASP A 79 -6.63 -1.46 -13.09
CA ASP A 79 -6.46 -0.01 -13.29
C ASP A 79 -5.00 0.44 -13.09
N GLN A 80 -4.21 -0.23 -12.21
CA GLN A 80 -2.76 0.03 -12.10
C GLN A 80 -2.01 -0.44 -13.36
N ALA A 81 -2.35 -1.60 -13.91
CA ALA A 81 -1.77 -2.08 -15.16
C ALA A 81 -2.05 -1.10 -16.32
N GLU A 82 -3.29 -0.61 -16.43
CA GLU A 82 -3.65 0.44 -17.42
C GLU A 82 -2.86 1.73 -17.19
N ALA A 83 -2.66 2.14 -15.94
CA ALA A 83 -1.86 3.31 -15.59
C ALA A 83 -0.40 3.15 -16.00
N MET A 84 0.19 1.97 -15.78
CA MET A 84 1.55 1.65 -16.21
C MET A 84 1.66 1.71 -17.74
N LYS A 85 0.73 1.09 -18.47
CA LYS A 85 0.67 1.13 -19.96
C LYS A 85 0.59 2.55 -20.46
N ALA A 86 -0.29 3.40 -19.89
CA ALA A 86 -0.47 4.80 -20.28
C ALA A 86 0.80 5.66 -20.09
N LEU A 87 1.70 5.26 -19.19
CA LEU A 87 3.01 5.90 -18.97
C LEU A 87 4.16 5.23 -19.74
N GLY A 88 3.87 4.23 -20.58
CA GLY A 88 4.88 3.46 -21.30
C GLY A 88 5.75 2.57 -20.41
N ILE A 89 5.28 2.22 -19.22
CA ILE A 89 5.98 1.34 -18.28
C ILE A 89 5.62 -0.10 -18.63
N VAL A 90 6.52 -0.77 -19.33
CA VAL A 90 6.30 -2.16 -19.78
C VAL A 90 6.48 -3.15 -18.63
N LYS A 91 7.51 -2.95 -17.80
CA LYS A 91 7.85 -3.82 -16.67
C LYS A 91 8.47 -3.00 -15.54
N ALA A 92 8.15 -3.35 -14.29
CA ALA A 92 8.64 -2.63 -13.12
C ALA A 92 8.80 -3.55 -11.90
N SER A 93 9.66 -3.16 -10.95
CA SER A 93 9.55 -3.64 -9.58
C SER A 93 8.34 -2.98 -8.92
N VAL A 94 7.64 -3.70 -8.05
CA VAL A 94 6.42 -3.22 -7.39
C VAL A 94 6.59 -3.31 -5.88
N LEU A 95 6.32 -2.22 -5.17
CA LEU A 95 6.21 -2.17 -3.71
C LEU A 95 4.75 -1.88 -3.36
N GLY A 96 4.06 -2.87 -2.82
CA GLY A 96 2.71 -2.73 -2.28
C GLY A 96 2.72 -2.68 -0.77
N VAL A 97 2.13 -1.62 -0.18
CA VAL A 97 2.03 -1.44 1.26
C VAL A 97 0.58 -1.66 1.69
N SER A 98 0.33 -2.58 2.64
CA SER A 98 -1.00 -2.83 3.19
C SER A 98 -2.03 -3.16 2.08
N GLN A 99 -3.13 -2.41 1.91
CA GLN A 99 -4.05 -2.54 0.76
C GLN A 99 -3.29 -2.50 -0.58
N GLY A 100 -2.24 -1.70 -0.69
CA GLY A 100 -1.40 -1.67 -1.89
C GLY A 100 -0.73 -3.02 -2.17
N GLY A 101 -0.40 -3.78 -1.12
CA GLY A 101 0.08 -5.15 -1.22
C GLY A 101 -0.98 -6.11 -1.76
N MET A 102 -2.24 -5.98 -1.31
CA MET A 102 -3.37 -6.75 -1.85
C MET A 102 -3.57 -6.47 -3.35
N VAL A 103 -3.50 -5.19 -3.75
CA VAL A 103 -3.56 -4.79 -5.17
C VAL A 103 -2.37 -5.36 -5.95
N SER A 104 -1.17 -5.34 -5.37
CA SER A 104 0.05 -5.85 -6.01
C SER A 104 0.03 -7.35 -6.22
N GLN A 105 -0.64 -8.12 -5.33
CA GLN A 105 -0.84 -9.55 -5.52
C GLN A 105 -1.63 -9.82 -6.81
N TYR A 106 -2.80 -9.19 -7.00
CA TYR A 106 -3.56 -9.35 -8.24
C TYR A 106 -2.86 -8.76 -9.46
N LEU A 107 -2.07 -7.69 -9.31
CA LEU A 107 -1.26 -7.17 -10.41
C LEU A 107 -0.23 -8.22 -10.87
N ALA A 108 0.40 -8.94 -9.95
CA ALA A 108 1.36 -9.99 -10.27
C ALA A 108 0.70 -11.28 -10.78
N ILE A 109 -0.52 -11.59 -10.34
CA ILE A 109 -1.31 -12.75 -10.80
C ILE A 109 -1.83 -12.52 -12.22
N ASP A 110 -2.47 -11.37 -12.46
CA ASP A 110 -3.20 -11.11 -13.71
C ASP A 110 -2.30 -10.50 -14.82
N HIS A 111 -1.17 -9.88 -14.44
CA HIS A 111 -0.23 -9.20 -15.34
C HIS A 111 1.24 -9.57 -15.01
N PRO A 112 1.60 -10.87 -14.97
CA PRO A 112 2.93 -11.31 -14.54
C PRO A 112 4.06 -10.75 -15.41
N GLU A 113 3.78 -10.44 -16.68
CA GLU A 113 4.75 -9.84 -17.60
C GLU A 113 5.14 -8.40 -17.20
N MET A 114 4.29 -7.71 -16.45
CA MET A 114 4.52 -6.33 -16.01
C MET A 114 5.27 -6.22 -14.68
N VAL A 115 5.39 -7.32 -13.92
CA VAL A 115 6.04 -7.31 -12.59
C VAL A 115 7.40 -8.01 -12.67
N GLU A 116 8.48 -7.26 -12.45
CA GLU A 116 9.83 -7.78 -12.43
C GLU A 116 10.17 -8.40 -11.07
N ARG A 117 9.85 -7.69 -10.00
CA ARG A 117 10.02 -8.07 -8.60
C ARG A 117 8.87 -7.51 -7.78
N LEU A 118 8.47 -8.24 -6.78
CA LEU A 118 7.35 -7.87 -5.91
C LEU A 118 7.82 -7.71 -4.47
N VAL A 119 7.52 -6.57 -3.85
CA VAL A 119 7.66 -6.38 -2.41
C VAL A 119 6.26 -6.21 -1.81
N LEU A 120 5.92 -7.12 -0.91
CA LEU A 120 4.68 -7.12 -0.15
C LEU A 120 4.99 -6.67 1.28
N ALA A 121 4.63 -5.43 1.61
CA ALA A 121 4.90 -4.85 2.92
C ALA A 121 3.62 -4.76 3.76
N VAL A 122 3.64 -5.32 4.96
CA VAL A 122 2.58 -5.26 5.97
C VAL A 122 1.19 -5.52 5.38
N THR A 123 1.05 -6.64 4.68
CA THR A 123 -0.17 -7.01 3.94
C THR A 123 -0.56 -8.47 4.21
N ALA A 124 -1.71 -8.88 3.71
CA ALA A 124 -2.26 -10.21 3.94
C ALA A 124 -2.75 -10.85 2.63
N PRO A 125 -2.90 -12.19 2.58
CA PRO A 125 -3.45 -12.90 1.42
C PRO A 125 -4.97 -12.80 1.28
N TYR A 126 -5.68 -12.43 2.34
CA TYR A 126 -7.14 -12.29 2.39
C TYR A 126 -7.58 -11.42 3.56
N ALA A 127 -8.86 -11.03 3.59
CA ALA A 127 -9.47 -10.31 4.70
C ALA A 127 -9.77 -11.27 5.86
N ASN A 128 -8.76 -11.51 6.71
CA ASN A 128 -8.90 -12.28 7.95
C ASN A 128 -9.70 -11.50 9.02
N ASP A 129 -9.96 -12.11 10.17
CA ASP A 129 -10.78 -11.48 11.22
C ASP A 129 -10.12 -10.25 11.85
N VAL A 130 -8.78 -10.19 11.91
CA VAL A 130 -8.05 -8.99 12.38
C VAL A 130 -8.34 -7.82 11.44
N ILE A 131 -8.22 -8.02 10.14
CA ILE A 131 -8.52 -7.01 9.11
C ILE A 131 -10.00 -6.61 9.18
N LYS A 132 -10.92 -7.56 9.25
CA LYS A 132 -12.36 -7.27 9.30
C LYS A 132 -12.71 -6.41 10.51
N ASN A 133 -12.14 -6.72 11.68
CA ASN A 133 -12.34 -5.96 12.91
C ASN A 133 -11.74 -4.55 12.79
N ALA A 134 -10.49 -4.40 12.34
CA ALA A 134 -9.83 -3.12 12.22
C ALA A 134 -10.54 -2.22 11.20
N VAL A 135 -10.71 -2.72 9.96
CA VAL A 135 -11.33 -1.96 8.87
C VAL A 135 -12.81 -1.67 9.16
N GLY A 136 -13.53 -2.64 9.75
CA GLY A 136 -14.93 -2.46 10.16
C GLY A 136 -15.08 -1.34 11.19
N SER A 137 -14.20 -1.28 12.21
CA SER A 137 -14.23 -0.21 13.21
C SER A 137 -13.96 1.16 12.56
N TRP A 138 -13.01 1.25 11.62
CA TRP A 138 -12.73 2.48 10.89
C TRP A 138 -13.88 2.95 10.01
N ILE A 139 -14.60 2.01 9.36
CA ILE A 139 -15.82 2.33 8.61
C ILE A 139 -16.89 2.95 9.53
N GLU A 140 -17.11 2.36 10.72
CA GLU A 140 -18.10 2.90 11.67
C GLU A 140 -17.71 4.28 12.20
N MET A 141 -16.43 4.54 12.49
CA MET A 141 -15.94 5.86 12.87
C MET A 141 -16.14 6.88 11.73
N ALA A 142 -15.84 6.48 10.49
CA ALA A 142 -16.03 7.34 9.32
C ALA A 142 -17.51 7.65 9.05
N LYS A 143 -18.44 6.68 9.22
CA LYS A 143 -19.88 6.89 9.13
C LYS A 143 -20.38 7.92 10.16
N LYS A 144 -19.83 7.89 11.38
CA LYS A 144 -20.11 8.87 12.43
C LYS A 144 -19.39 10.20 12.21
N ASN A 145 -18.60 10.32 11.13
CA ASN A 145 -17.80 11.50 10.81
C ASN A 145 -16.76 11.85 11.92
N ASP A 146 -16.40 10.84 12.73
CA ASP A 146 -15.41 10.92 13.82
C ASP A 146 -13.99 10.66 13.30
N HIS A 147 -13.44 11.65 12.61
CA HIS A 147 -12.09 11.56 12.02
C HIS A 147 -10.99 11.45 13.07
N LYS A 148 -11.21 12.06 14.25
CA LYS A 148 -10.21 12.02 15.32
C LYS A 148 -10.03 10.60 15.85
N SER A 149 -11.13 9.93 16.19
CA SER A 149 -11.09 8.54 16.65
C SER A 149 -10.53 7.61 15.57
N LEU A 150 -10.92 7.79 14.30
CA LEU A 150 -10.37 7.03 13.19
C LEU A 150 -8.84 7.16 13.11
N MET A 151 -8.30 8.38 13.18
CA MET A 151 -6.84 8.60 13.08
C MET A 151 -6.08 8.09 14.30
N VAL A 152 -6.66 8.22 15.50
CA VAL A 152 -6.03 7.74 16.74
C VAL A 152 -6.02 6.20 16.77
N ASP A 153 -7.17 5.57 16.51
CA ASP A 153 -7.29 4.10 16.49
C ASP A 153 -6.41 3.47 15.40
N THR A 154 -6.34 4.12 14.23
CA THR A 154 -5.42 3.70 13.16
C THR A 154 -3.97 3.75 13.65
N ALA A 155 -3.56 4.84 14.31
CA ALA A 155 -2.21 4.97 14.82
C ALA A 155 -1.90 3.92 15.89
N GLU A 156 -2.83 3.67 16.81
CA GLU A 156 -2.67 2.67 17.89
C GLU A 156 -2.52 1.23 17.35
N LYS A 157 -3.18 0.91 16.23
CA LYS A 157 -3.04 -0.40 15.57
C LYS A 157 -1.80 -0.52 14.68
N MET A 158 -1.28 0.62 14.19
CA MET A 158 -0.15 0.62 13.25
C MET A 158 1.21 0.64 13.94
N TYR A 159 1.37 1.47 14.98
CA TYR A 159 2.69 1.82 15.49
C TYR A 159 3.02 1.15 16.81
N SER A 160 4.31 0.93 17.03
CA SER A 160 4.84 0.41 18.29
C SER A 160 4.52 1.34 19.48
N LYS A 161 4.44 0.77 20.69
CA LYS A 161 4.22 1.55 21.92
C LYS A 161 5.26 2.64 22.12
N SER A 162 6.53 2.36 21.73
CA SER A 162 7.63 3.32 21.82
C SER A 162 7.44 4.52 20.87
N TYR A 163 6.97 4.27 19.65
CA TYR A 163 6.67 5.31 18.67
C TYR A 163 5.47 6.16 19.11
N LEU A 164 4.41 5.52 19.59
CA LEU A 164 3.21 6.21 20.10
C LEU A 164 3.52 7.08 21.32
N LYS A 165 4.37 6.63 22.22
CA LYS A 165 4.82 7.43 23.38
C LYS A 165 5.46 8.76 22.94
N LYS A 166 6.20 8.76 21.81
CA LYS A 166 6.87 9.95 21.28
C LYS A 166 5.94 10.81 20.41
N ASN A 167 5.10 10.18 19.61
CA ASN A 167 4.37 10.83 18.50
C ASN A 167 2.86 10.82 18.66
N GLY A 168 2.28 10.11 19.64
CA GLY A 168 0.83 9.88 19.73
C GLY A 168 -0.02 11.17 19.79
N LYS A 169 0.47 12.22 20.47
CA LYS A 169 -0.22 13.52 20.50
C LYS A 169 -0.30 14.19 19.11
N LEU A 170 0.66 13.89 18.21
CA LEU A 170 0.71 14.44 16.87
C LEU A 170 -0.44 13.91 16.02
N PHE A 171 -0.82 12.64 16.14
CA PHE A 171 -1.93 12.06 15.38
C PHE A 171 -3.27 12.77 15.70
N SER A 172 -3.53 13.05 16.97
CA SER A 172 -4.71 13.81 17.38
C SER A 172 -4.71 15.26 16.85
N LEU A 173 -3.52 15.86 16.71
CA LEU A 173 -3.38 17.20 16.13
C LEU A 173 -3.56 17.17 14.60
N ILE A 174 -2.90 16.24 13.92
CA ILE A 174 -2.99 16.07 12.46
C ILE A 174 -4.43 15.78 12.03
N ALA A 175 -5.19 15.01 12.82
CA ALA A 175 -6.59 14.73 12.54
C ALA A 175 -7.45 15.99 12.32
N LYS A 176 -7.10 17.12 12.97
CA LYS A 176 -7.83 18.38 12.77
C LYS A 176 -7.70 18.96 11.35
N PHE A 177 -6.59 18.63 10.67
CA PHE A 177 -6.23 19.22 9.36
C PHE A 177 -6.36 18.22 8.20
N THR A 178 -6.51 16.93 8.49
CA THR A 178 -6.52 15.86 7.49
C THR A 178 -7.89 15.29 7.20
N LYS A 179 -8.93 15.80 7.85
CA LYS A 179 -10.31 15.35 7.64
C LYS A 179 -10.72 15.54 6.18
N PRO A 180 -11.12 14.47 5.47
CA PRO A 180 -11.55 14.59 4.08
C PRO A 180 -12.91 15.29 4.02
N LYS A 181 -13.22 15.93 2.87
CA LYS A 181 -14.54 16.51 2.62
C LYS A 181 -15.64 15.44 2.53
N SER A 182 -15.31 14.24 2.11
CA SER A 182 -16.19 13.09 2.03
C SER A 182 -15.40 11.81 2.30
N TYR A 183 -16.00 10.84 2.97
CA TYR A 183 -15.45 9.51 3.19
C TYR A 183 -15.83 8.51 2.09
N GLU A 184 -16.49 8.91 1.04
CA GLU A 184 -16.94 7.99 -0.01
C GLU A 184 -15.77 7.21 -0.61
N ARG A 185 -14.67 7.91 -0.96
CA ARG A 185 -13.45 7.27 -1.44
C ARG A 185 -12.87 6.28 -0.43
N PHE A 186 -12.89 6.62 0.85
CA PHE A 186 -12.46 5.75 1.93
C PHE A 186 -13.34 4.50 2.00
N PHE A 187 -14.67 4.65 1.97
CA PHE A 187 -15.60 3.52 2.00
C PHE A 187 -15.40 2.56 0.82
N ARG A 188 -15.18 3.08 -0.40
CA ARG A 188 -14.90 2.24 -1.58
C ARG A 188 -13.63 1.39 -1.38
N ASN A 189 -12.56 2.00 -0.87
CA ASN A 189 -11.31 1.31 -0.58
C ASN A 189 -11.45 0.30 0.57
N ALA A 190 -12.09 0.69 1.67
CA ALA A 190 -12.28 -0.16 2.84
C ALA A 190 -13.16 -1.38 2.53
N ASN A 191 -14.27 -1.20 1.82
CA ASN A 191 -15.14 -2.30 1.41
C ASN A 191 -14.44 -3.27 0.44
N ALA A 192 -13.58 -2.77 -0.45
CA ALA A 192 -12.78 -3.61 -1.31
C ALA A 192 -11.81 -4.52 -0.52
N ILE A 193 -11.24 -4.01 0.59
CA ILE A 193 -10.42 -4.83 1.51
C ILE A 193 -11.26 -5.96 2.11
N LEU A 194 -12.48 -5.66 2.60
CA LEU A 194 -13.33 -6.64 3.26
C LEU A 194 -13.76 -7.79 2.33
N GLY A 195 -13.80 -7.56 1.02
CA GLY A 195 -14.09 -8.58 0.00
C GLY A 195 -12.86 -9.24 -0.62
N PHE A 196 -11.66 -8.97 -0.11
CA PHE A 196 -10.42 -9.47 -0.71
C PHE A 196 -10.08 -10.89 -0.27
N ASP A 197 -9.80 -11.77 -1.24
CA ASP A 197 -9.24 -13.11 -1.02
C ASP A 197 -8.44 -13.57 -2.26
N ALA A 198 -7.13 -13.67 -2.13
CA ALA A 198 -6.24 -14.14 -3.18
C ALA A 198 -5.61 -15.53 -2.88
N ARG A 199 -5.96 -16.17 -1.75
CA ARG A 199 -5.29 -17.40 -1.24
C ARG A 199 -5.15 -18.50 -2.28
N TYR A 200 -6.16 -18.71 -3.09
CA TYR A 200 -6.22 -19.81 -4.06
C TYR A 200 -5.51 -19.50 -5.39
N GLU A 201 -4.86 -18.35 -5.49
CA GLU A 201 -4.20 -17.89 -6.72
C GLU A 201 -2.77 -17.39 -6.50
N LEU A 202 -2.27 -17.41 -5.24
CA LEU A 202 -0.95 -16.89 -4.91
C LEU A 202 0.20 -17.70 -5.53
N ASP A 203 -0.02 -18.97 -5.83
CA ASP A 203 0.91 -19.84 -6.55
C ASP A 203 1.18 -19.37 -7.99
N LYS A 204 0.33 -18.53 -8.55
CA LYS A 204 0.51 -17.89 -9.86
C LYS A 204 1.51 -16.71 -9.84
N ILE A 205 1.91 -16.25 -8.65
CA ILE A 205 2.94 -15.19 -8.51
C ILE A 205 4.30 -15.83 -8.76
N ILE A 206 4.82 -15.68 -9.98
CA ILE A 206 6.07 -16.31 -10.42
C ILE A 206 7.31 -15.42 -10.24
N CYS A 207 7.13 -14.12 -10.11
CA CYS A 207 8.26 -13.19 -9.92
C CYS A 207 8.88 -13.34 -8.53
N PRO A 208 10.21 -13.05 -8.38
CA PRO A 208 10.82 -13.00 -7.06
C PRO A 208 10.05 -12.05 -6.15
N THR A 209 9.67 -12.54 -4.95
CA THR A 209 8.82 -11.83 -4.01
C THR A 209 9.53 -11.66 -2.65
N TYR A 210 9.47 -10.46 -2.10
CA TYR A 210 9.98 -10.15 -0.77
C TYR A 210 8.84 -9.67 0.13
N ILE A 211 8.57 -10.41 1.17
CA ILE A 211 7.52 -10.13 2.14
C ILE A 211 8.18 -9.48 3.36
N ILE A 212 7.71 -8.31 3.77
CA ILE A 212 8.24 -7.58 4.92
C ILE A 212 7.09 -7.21 5.86
N ALA A 213 7.18 -7.59 7.12
CA ALA A 213 6.15 -7.33 8.13
C ALA A 213 6.77 -7.02 9.51
N GLY A 214 5.94 -6.68 10.47
CA GLY A 214 6.26 -6.63 11.88
C GLY A 214 5.57 -7.78 12.63
N ASP A 215 6.09 -8.15 13.79
CA ASP A 215 5.55 -9.24 14.64
C ASP A 215 4.45 -8.78 15.62
N ASP A 216 4.14 -7.47 15.67
CA ASP A 216 3.06 -6.88 16.47
C ASP A 216 2.05 -6.13 15.59
N ASP A 217 1.69 -6.74 14.42
CA ASP A 217 0.77 -6.12 13.46
C ASP A 217 -0.70 -6.36 13.86
N ASN A 218 -1.31 -5.35 14.47
CA ASN A 218 -2.70 -5.36 14.91
C ASN A 218 -3.69 -4.89 13.82
N THR A 219 -3.22 -4.74 12.59
CA THR A 219 -4.04 -4.34 11.43
C THR A 219 -4.31 -5.51 10.48
N VAL A 220 -3.28 -6.32 10.17
CA VAL A 220 -3.42 -7.46 9.26
C VAL A 220 -3.17 -8.82 9.93
N GLY A 221 -2.67 -8.81 11.16
CA GLY A 221 -2.34 -10.01 11.93
C GLY A 221 -0.91 -10.50 11.68
N ASN A 222 -0.32 -11.10 12.71
CA ASN A 222 1.09 -11.50 12.71
C ASN A 222 1.38 -12.68 11.76
N GLU A 223 0.40 -13.56 11.54
CA GLU A 223 0.54 -14.75 10.68
C GLU A 223 0.47 -14.43 9.18
N ALA A 224 -0.08 -13.28 8.80
CA ALA A 224 -0.35 -12.95 7.41
C ALA A 224 0.90 -13.00 6.49
N ALA A 225 2.06 -12.60 7.01
CA ALA A 225 3.31 -12.65 6.26
C ALA A 225 3.82 -14.09 6.06
N HIS A 226 3.61 -14.97 7.02
CA HIS A 226 3.96 -16.38 6.93
C HIS A 226 3.04 -17.10 5.95
N GLU A 227 1.72 -16.85 6.01
CA GLU A 227 0.75 -17.39 5.06
C GLU A 227 1.07 -16.99 3.61
N LEU A 228 1.48 -15.73 3.38
CA LEU A 228 1.94 -15.28 2.05
C LEU A 228 3.20 -16.04 1.60
N ASN A 229 4.17 -16.24 2.50
CA ASN A 229 5.42 -16.92 2.18
C ASN A 229 5.23 -18.42 1.89
N GLU A 230 4.27 -19.05 2.53
CA GLU A 230 3.90 -20.46 2.28
C GLU A 230 3.22 -20.64 0.91
N CYS A 231 2.42 -19.65 0.48
CA CYS A 231 1.61 -19.75 -0.74
C CYS A 231 2.33 -19.22 -2.00
N ILE A 232 3.35 -18.36 -1.88
CA ILE A 232 4.06 -17.76 -3.02
C ILE A 232 5.38 -18.52 -3.26
N PRO A 233 5.54 -19.26 -4.36
CA PRO A 233 6.65 -20.21 -4.56
C PRO A 233 8.05 -19.58 -4.53
N ASN A 234 8.21 -18.36 -5.07
CA ASN A 234 9.50 -17.66 -5.16
C ASN A 234 9.54 -16.48 -4.19
N SER A 235 9.25 -16.74 -2.91
CA SER A 235 9.20 -15.69 -1.90
C SER A 235 10.23 -15.89 -0.79
N LYS A 236 10.54 -14.81 -0.11
CA LYS A 236 11.25 -14.78 1.18
C LYS A 236 10.58 -13.79 2.11
N VAL A 237 10.61 -14.08 3.40
CA VAL A 237 10.00 -13.25 4.45
C VAL A 237 11.07 -12.61 5.33
N PHE A 238 10.81 -11.39 5.78
CA PHE A 238 11.56 -10.70 6.83
C PHE A 238 10.59 -10.06 7.82
N ILE A 239 10.76 -10.36 9.08
CA ILE A 239 9.91 -9.84 10.17
C ILE A 239 10.73 -8.89 11.04
N TYR A 240 10.22 -7.70 11.30
CA TYR A 240 10.77 -6.77 12.28
C TYR A 240 10.21 -7.08 13.66
N GLU A 241 11.10 -7.36 14.63
CA GLU A 241 10.75 -7.60 16.02
C GLU A 241 10.28 -6.30 16.69
N GLY A 242 9.17 -6.38 17.43
CA GLY A 242 8.59 -5.29 18.21
C GLY A 242 8.00 -4.15 17.38
N LEU A 243 7.84 -4.33 16.06
CA LEU A 243 7.15 -3.39 15.18
C LEU A 243 5.83 -3.97 14.69
N GLY A 244 4.86 -3.07 14.47
CA GLY A 244 3.55 -3.42 13.94
C GLY A 244 3.39 -3.08 12.45
N HIS A 245 2.18 -2.74 12.08
CA HIS A 245 1.80 -2.36 10.73
C HIS A 245 2.58 -1.13 10.19
N GLY A 246 3.08 -0.28 11.07
CA GLY A 246 3.92 0.88 10.76
C GLY A 246 5.39 0.57 10.50
N ALA A 247 5.81 -0.70 10.42
CA ALA A 247 7.21 -1.09 10.26
C ALA A 247 7.92 -0.39 9.08
N PHE A 248 7.22 -0.12 7.98
CA PHE A 248 7.75 0.59 6.81
C PHE A 248 8.06 2.08 7.07
N GLU A 249 7.53 2.66 8.16
CA GLU A 249 7.80 4.04 8.60
C GLU A 249 8.76 4.09 9.80
N GLU A 250 8.69 3.09 10.70
CA GLU A 250 9.49 3.06 11.92
C GLU A 250 10.90 2.49 11.69
N ALA A 251 11.04 1.47 10.82
CA ALA A 251 12.31 0.82 10.59
C ALA A 251 13.20 1.64 9.65
N GLY A 252 14.30 2.17 10.16
CA GLY A 252 15.20 3.04 9.40
C GLY A 252 15.88 2.38 8.20
N ASP A 253 15.94 1.05 8.17
CA ASP A 253 16.56 0.27 7.07
C ASP A 253 15.54 -0.32 6.07
N PHE A 254 14.22 -0.12 6.29
CA PHE A 254 13.16 -0.67 5.44
C PHE A 254 13.40 -0.37 3.95
N TYR A 255 13.53 0.90 3.59
CA TYR A 255 13.75 1.30 2.20
C TYR A 255 15.11 0.83 1.65
N GLY A 256 16.09 0.60 2.53
CA GLY A 256 17.35 -0.04 2.20
C GLY A 256 17.16 -1.48 1.74
N LYS A 257 16.44 -2.29 2.53
CA LYS A 257 16.13 -3.69 2.20
C LYS A 257 15.32 -3.82 0.90
N VAL A 258 14.33 -2.95 0.70
CA VAL A 258 13.53 -2.89 -0.54
C VAL A 258 14.43 -2.57 -1.73
N TYR A 259 15.30 -1.55 -1.63
CA TYR A 259 16.24 -1.20 -2.69
C TYR A 259 17.19 -2.35 -3.05
N ASP A 260 17.80 -2.96 -2.04
CA ASP A 260 18.76 -4.03 -2.24
C ASP A 260 18.11 -5.26 -2.91
N PHE A 261 16.86 -5.59 -2.55
CA PHE A 261 16.09 -6.63 -3.21
C PHE A 261 15.71 -6.27 -4.65
N CYS A 262 15.29 -5.04 -4.91
CA CYS A 262 14.91 -4.62 -6.26
C CYS A 262 16.13 -4.51 -7.21
N LYS A 263 17.33 -4.33 -6.67
CA LYS A 263 18.56 -4.17 -7.47
C LYS A 263 19.13 -5.47 -7.99
N THR A 264 18.97 -6.56 -7.24
CA THR A 264 19.44 -7.92 -7.63
C THR A 264 18.66 -8.46 -8.80
#